data_3c631ee9cd8f464ec666800faf5d81e0
#
_entry.id   3c631ee9cd8f464ec666800faf5d81e0
#
_cell.length_a   1.000
_cell.length_b   1.000
_cell.length_c   1.000
_cell.angle_alpha   90.00
_cell.angle_beta   90.00
_cell.angle_gamma   90.00
#
_symmetry.space_group_name_H-M   'P 1'
#
loop_
_entity.id
_entity.type
_entity.pdbx_description
1 polymer ?
#
loop_
_entity_poly.entity_id
_entity_poly.type
_entity_poly.pdbx_seq_one_letter_code
_entity_poly.pdbx_strand_id
1 'polypeptide(L)'
;MSEQVQEIAGKTDLSQFNNDWYHPGGSTLNRILWFLVNALFLINPLNPSTGLKAWWLRAFGAKIGKGVVIKPAVNIKYPWFLEVGDHVWIGEKVWIDNLAKVVIEDHVCISQGAMLLTGNHNYKVPSFDLM
;
A
#
# COMPACT_ATOMS: atom_id res chain seq x y z
N MET A 1 8.57 21.48 -0.68
CA MET A 1 9.29 21.70 -1.93
C MET A 1 10.13 22.95 -1.83
N SER A 2 11.37 22.90 -2.27
CA SER A 2 12.27 24.04 -2.12
C SER A 2 11.98 25.13 -3.16
N GLU A 3 12.26 26.38 -2.79
CA GLU A 3 12.07 27.52 -3.69
C GLU A 3 13.00 27.44 -4.90
N GLN A 4 14.23 26.98 -4.72
CA GLN A 4 15.19 26.86 -5.81
C GLN A 4 14.71 25.88 -6.88
N VAL A 5 14.12 24.77 -6.46
CA VAL A 5 13.55 23.80 -7.40
C VAL A 5 12.41 24.43 -8.17
N GLN A 6 11.57 25.19 -7.50
CA GLN A 6 10.45 25.86 -8.14
C GLN A 6 10.90 26.93 -9.14
N GLU A 7 11.95 27.66 -8.84
CA GLU A 7 12.50 28.67 -9.75
C GLU A 7 13.05 28.02 -11.02
N ILE A 8 13.77 26.92 -10.91
CA ILE A 8 14.38 26.22 -12.02
C ILE A 8 13.33 25.54 -12.90
N ALA A 9 12.42 24.83 -12.26
CA ALA A 9 11.39 24.05 -12.95
C ALA A 9 10.07 24.79 -13.09
N GLY A 10 10.00 26.03 -12.64
CA GLY A 10 8.75 26.71 -12.43
C GLY A 10 8.07 26.24 -11.14
N LYS A 11 6.93 26.83 -10.83
CA LYS A 11 6.17 26.42 -9.66
C LYS A 11 5.54 25.06 -9.89
N THR A 12 5.43 24.28 -8.82
CA THR A 12 4.67 23.02 -8.88
C THR A 12 3.24 23.33 -9.28
N ASP A 13 2.80 22.63 -10.31
CA ASP A 13 1.45 22.77 -10.83
C ASP A 13 0.80 21.38 -10.87
N LEU A 14 0.00 21.09 -9.87
CA LEU A 14 -0.63 19.77 -9.72
C LEU A 14 -1.69 19.51 -10.80
N SER A 15 -2.15 20.54 -11.50
CA SER A 15 -3.07 20.33 -12.62
C SER A 15 -2.40 19.64 -13.80
N GLN A 16 -1.07 19.66 -13.87
CA GLN A 16 -0.27 18.98 -14.87
C GLN A 16 0.17 17.58 -14.42
N PHE A 17 -0.24 17.17 -13.23
CA PHE A 17 0.10 15.85 -12.73
C PHE A 17 -0.36 14.78 -13.72
N ASN A 18 0.57 13.90 -14.10
CA ASN A 18 0.29 12.82 -15.03
C ASN A 18 1.09 11.59 -14.61
N ASN A 19 0.39 10.50 -14.33
CA ASN A 19 0.98 9.22 -14.02
C ASN A 19 0.47 8.13 -14.96
N ASP A 20 0.15 8.47 -16.19
CA ASP A 20 -0.37 7.53 -17.19
C ASP A 20 0.57 6.36 -17.43
N TRP A 21 1.88 6.56 -17.22
CA TRP A 21 2.88 5.49 -17.31
C TRP A 21 2.73 4.45 -16.19
N TYR A 22 2.06 4.81 -15.10
CA TYR A 22 1.91 3.94 -13.94
C TYR A 22 0.74 2.99 -14.14
N HIS A 23 1.02 1.69 -13.95
CA HIS A 23 -0.01 0.65 -13.97
C HIS A 23 -0.10 0.04 -12.57
N PRO A 24 -1.21 0.28 -11.85
CA PRO A 24 -1.35 -0.26 -10.49
C PRO A 24 -1.52 -1.77 -10.44
N GLY A 25 -1.50 -2.46 -11.59
CA GLY A 25 -1.82 -3.87 -11.63
C GLY A 25 -3.30 -4.10 -11.38
N GLY A 26 -3.79 -5.29 -11.64
CA GLY A 26 -5.19 -5.61 -11.48
C GLY A 26 -6.10 -4.83 -12.43
N SER A 27 -7.31 -5.30 -12.61
CA SER A 27 -8.33 -4.58 -13.38
C SER A 27 -8.98 -3.51 -12.51
N THR A 28 -9.70 -2.59 -13.16
CA THR A 28 -10.52 -1.61 -12.43
C THR A 28 -11.51 -2.28 -11.49
N LEU A 29 -12.12 -3.37 -11.93
CA LEU A 29 -13.03 -4.14 -11.08
C LEU A 29 -12.32 -4.72 -9.86
N ASN A 30 -11.13 -5.30 -10.03
CA ASN A 30 -10.36 -5.83 -8.91
C ASN A 30 -10.00 -4.75 -7.91
N ARG A 31 -9.62 -3.56 -8.38
CA ARG A 31 -9.32 -2.44 -7.49
C ARG A 31 -10.53 -2.00 -6.68
N ILE A 32 -11.70 -1.92 -7.33
CA ILE A 32 -12.95 -1.55 -6.64
C ILE A 32 -13.33 -2.62 -5.62
N LEU A 33 -13.29 -3.90 -6.02
CA LEU A 33 -13.61 -5.00 -5.12
C LEU A 33 -12.66 -5.04 -3.93
N TRP A 34 -11.37 -4.86 -4.16
CA TRP A 34 -10.40 -4.82 -3.07
C TRP A 34 -10.63 -3.64 -2.14
N PHE A 35 -10.97 -2.48 -2.67
CA PHE A 35 -11.32 -1.32 -1.84
C PHE A 35 -12.43 -1.67 -0.85
N LEU A 36 -13.49 -2.35 -1.32
CA LEU A 36 -14.60 -2.75 -0.46
C LEU A 36 -14.18 -3.81 0.56
N VAL A 37 -13.45 -4.82 0.13
CA VAL A 37 -12.97 -5.89 1.02
C VAL A 37 -12.03 -5.33 2.09
N ASN A 38 -11.10 -4.47 1.69
CA ASN A 38 -10.17 -3.83 2.61
C ASN A 38 -10.91 -3.01 3.68
N ALA A 39 -11.90 -2.23 3.26
CA ALA A 39 -12.69 -1.41 4.19
C ALA A 39 -13.51 -2.28 5.16
N LEU A 40 -14.07 -3.39 4.68
CA LEU A 40 -14.97 -4.21 5.49
C LEU A 40 -14.23 -5.22 6.36
N PHE A 41 -13.10 -5.76 5.90
CA PHE A 41 -12.45 -6.90 6.57
C PHE A 41 -11.08 -6.57 7.16
N LEU A 42 -10.32 -5.64 6.58
CA LEU A 42 -8.99 -5.29 7.08
C LEU A 42 -9.00 -4.02 7.91
N ILE A 43 -9.50 -2.92 7.36
CA ILE A 43 -9.52 -1.63 8.06
C ILE A 43 -10.51 -1.66 9.23
N ASN A 44 -11.58 -2.43 9.09
CA ASN A 44 -12.62 -2.51 10.13
C ASN A 44 -12.03 -3.04 11.45
N PRO A 45 -12.00 -2.23 12.52
CA PRO A 45 -11.39 -2.65 13.78
C PRO A 45 -12.19 -3.72 14.51
N LEU A 46 -13.41 -3.99 14.09
CA LEU A 46 -14.26 -5.01 14.69
C LEU A 46 -13.95 -6.42 14.20
N ASN A 47 -13.08 -6.56 13.18
CA ASN A 47 -12.71 -7.87 12.66
C ASN A 47 -11.31 -8.29 13.18
N PRO A 48 -11.24 -9.15 14.21
CA PRO A 48 -9.97 -9.58 14.77
C PRO A 48 -9.34 -10.78 14.02
N SER A 49 -10.03 -11.38 13.05
CA SER A 49 -9.62 -12.63 12.43
C SER A 49 -8.45 -12.45 11.46
N THR A 50 -7.26 -12.88 11.85
CA THR A 50 -6.10 -12.95 10.96
C THR A 50 -6.33 -13.91 9.80
N GLY A 51 -6.91 -15.07 10.07
CA GLY A 51 -7.14 -16.10 9.05
C GLY A 51 -8.00 -15.60 7.91
N LEU A 52 -9.08 -14.90 8.21
CA LEU A 52 -9.97 -14.33 7.20
C LEU A 52 -9.27 -13.22 6.41
N LYS A 53 -8.51 -12.36 7.07
CA LYS A 53 -7.75 -11.30 6.40
C LYS A 53 -6.72 -11.88 5.45
N ALA A 54 -5.96 -12.88 5.88
CA ALA A 54 -4.97 -13.55 5.04
C ALA A 54 -5.64 -14.23 3.85
N TRP A 55 -6.79 -14.84 4.04
CA TRP A 55 -7.54 -15.47 2.96
C TRP A 55 -7.93 -14.46 1.88
N TRP A 56 -8.47 -13.31 2.29
CA TRP A 56 -8.83 -12.24 1.35
C TRP A 56 -7.60 -11.69 0.62
N LEU A 57 -6.50 -11.48 1.33
CA LEU A 57 -5.26 -11.01 0.72
C LEU A 57 -4.76 -11.97 -0.35
N ARG A 58 -4.75 -13.26 -0.04
CA ARG A 58 -4.33 -14.29 -1.01
C ARG A 58 -5.27 -14.35 -2.21
N ALA A 59 -6.56 -14.20 -1.98
CA ALA A 59 -7.56 -14.22 -3.06
C ALA A 59 -7.34 -13.08 -4.06
N PHE A 60 -6.78 -11.96 -3.61
CA PHE A 60 -6.47 -10.80 -4.45
C PHE A 60 -5.00 -10.73 -4.87
N GLY A 61 -4.25 -11.81 -4.72
CA GLY A 61 -2.93 -11.95 -5.30
C GLY A 61 -1.75 -11.73 -4.37
N ALA A 62 -1.98 -11.46 -3.10
CA ALA A 62 -0.88 -11.38 -2.13
C ALA A 62 -0.30 -12.77 -1.84
N LYS A 63 0.98 -12.82 -1.56
CA LYS A 63 1.64 -14.02 -1.03
C LYS A 63 1.80 -13.85 0.47
N ILE A 64 1.11 -14.68 1.23
CA ILE A 64 1.12 -14.61 2.69
C ILE A 64 1.61 -15.95 3.22
N GLY A 65 2.70 -15.92 3.97
CA GLY A 65 3.28 -17.11 4.59
C GLY A 65 2.43 -17.67 5.73
N LYS A 66 2.96 -18.68 6.39
CA LYS A 66 2.29 -19.31 7.53
C LYS A 66 2.63 -18.54 8.82
N GLY A 67 1.75 -18.64 9.80
CA GLY A 67 1.99 -18.02 11.11
C GLY A 67 1.98 -16.50 11.10
N VAL A 68 1.43 -15.89 10.07
CA VAL A 68 1.31 -14.42 9.98
C VAL A 68 0.17 -13.95 10.88
N VAL A 69 0.40 -12.87 11.60
CA VAL A 69 -0.61 -12.22 12.42
C VAL A 69 -0.89 -10.84 11.85
N ILE A 70 -2.15 -10.56 11.54
CA ILE A 70 -2.60 -9.26 11.03
C ILE A 70 -3.59 -8.69 12.04
N LYS A 71 -3.19 -7.63 12.71
CA LYS A 71 -4.00 -6.98 13.73
C LYS A 71 -5.14 -6.17 13.10
N PRO A 72 -6.15 -5.73 13.90
CA PRO A 72 -7.25 -4.92 13.38
C PRO A 72 -6.79 -3.59 12.78
N ALA A 73 -7.62 -3.04 11.91
CA ALA A 73 -7.46 -1.72 11.30
C ALA A 73 -6.21 -1.59 10.41
N VAL A 74 -5.68 -2.69 9.90
CA VAL A 74 -4.60 -2.66 8.90
C VAL A 74 -5.16 -2.27 7.54
N ASN A 75 -4.46 -1.36 6.86
CA ASN A 75 -4.85 -0.87 5.54
C ASN A 75 -3.78 -1.26 4.51
N ILE A 76 -4.18 -2.00 3.48
CA ILE A 76 -3.27 -2.45 2.41
C ILE A 76 -3.82 -1.97 1.08
N LYS A 77 -3.02 -1.21 0.34
CA LYS A 77 -3.44 -0.59 -0.92
C LYS A 77 -3.67 -1.60 -2.02
N TYR A 78 -2.67 -2.40 -2.36
CA TYR A 78 -2.74 -3.38 -3.45
C TYR A 78 -2.17 -4.73 -3.04
N PRO A 79 -3.02 -5.73 -2.76
CA PRO A 79 -2.53 -7.04 -2.32
C PRO A 79 -1.66 -7.76 -3.37
N TRP A 80 -1.90 -7.54 -4.64
CA TRP A 80 -1.09 -8.15 -5.71
C TRP A 80 0.35 -7.66 -5.76
N PHE A 81 0.68 -6.59 -5.05
CA PHE A 81 2.04 -6.08 -4.86
C PHE A 81 2.59 -6.37 -3.46
N LEU A 82 2.03 -7.36 -2.76
CA LEU A 82 2.45 -7.68 -1.40
C LEU A 82 2.91 -9.12 -1.30
N GLU A 83 4.11 -9.31 -0.75
CA GLU A 83 4.60 -10.63 -0.35
C GLU A 83 5.01 -10.57 1.11
N VAL A 84 4.47 -11.47 1.91
CA VAL A 84 4.74 -11.58 3.34
C VAL A 84 5.25 -12.97 3.64
N GLY A 85 6.41 -13.05 4.28
CA GLY A 85 7.01 -14.31 4.68
C GLY A 85 6.30 -14.98 5.85
N ASP A 86 6.99 -15.95 6.46
CA ASP A 86 6.44 -16.71 7.58
C ASP A 86 6.63 -15.97 8.90
N HIS A 87 5.69 -16.16 9.83
CA HIS A 87 5.78 -15.64 11.20
C HIS A 87 6.00 -14.13 11.26
N VAL A 88 5.31 -13.40 10.39
CA VAL A 88 5.35 -11.94 10.36
C VAL A 88 4.17 -11.40 11.19
N TRP A 89 4.43 -10.37 11.97
CA TRP A 89 3.41 -9.68 12.75
C TRP A 89 3.20 -8.28 12.19
N ILE A 90 1.96 -7.99 11.78
CA ILE A 90 1.57 -6.67 11.29
C ILE A 90 0.69 -6.03 12.35
N GLY A 91 1.18 -4.98 12.99
CA GLY A 91 0.53 -4.32 14.13
C GLY A 91 -0.75 -3.57 13.75
N GLU A 92 -1.52 -3.18 14.76
CA GLU A 92 -2.75 -2.43 14.55
C GLU A 92 -2.49 -1.12 13.81
N LYS A 93 -3.41 -0.76 12.94
CA LYS A 93 -3.39 0.52 12.19
C LYS A 93 -2.17 0.69 11.31
N VAL A 94 -1.45 -0.38 10.98
CA VAL A 94 -0.39 -0.33 9.98
C VAL A 94 -1.01 -0.01 8.64
N TRP A 95 -0.38 0.88 7.90
CA TRP A 95 -0.79 1.23 6.55
C TRP A 95 0.32 0.89 5.57
N ILE A 96 0.04 -0.02 4.65
CA ILE A 96 0.93 -0.37 3.56
C ILE A 96 0.40 0.25 2.28
N ASP A 97 0.98 1.38 1.89
CA ASP A 97 0.61 2.10 0.67
C ASP A 97 1.54 1.65 -0.46
N ASN A 98 1.32 0.42 -0.91
CA ASN A 98 2.20 -0.26 -1.84
C ASN A 98 1.79 -0.05 -3.29
N LEU A 99 2.13 1.10 -3.83
CA LEU A 99 2.00 1.39 -5.27
C LEU A 99 2.98 0.56 -6.10
N ALA A 100 4.02 0.04 -5.48
CA ALA A 100 4.98 -0.90 -6.05
C ALA A 100 5.10 -2.11 -5.13
N LYS A 101 5.77 -3.16 -5.60
CA LYS A 101 5.92 -4.41 -4.85
C LYS A 101 6.63 -4.18 -3.51
N VAL A 102 6.03 -4.70 -2.44
CA VAL A 102 6.59 -4.73 -1.10
C VAL A 102 6.79 -6.19 -0.70
N VAL A 103 7.99 -6.51 -0.24
CA VAL A 103 8.32 -7.84 0.29
C VAL A 103 8.69 -7.69 1.76
N ILE A 104 7.98 -8.39 2.61
CA ILE A 104 8.26 -8.49 4.05
C ILE A 104 8.77 -9.90 4.30
N GLU A 105 10.02 -9.99 4.73
CA GLU A 105 10.67 -11.28 4.92
C GLU A 105 10.19 -11.97 6.20
N ASP A 106 10.67 -13.20 6.43
CA ASP A 106 10.28 -13.99 7.59
C ASP A 106 10.66 -13.32 8.91
N HIS A 107 9.88 -13.55 9.95
CA HIS A 107 10.12 -13.11 11.31
C HIS A 107 10.23 -11.60 11.48
N VAL A 108 9.57 -10.83 10.63
CA VAL A 108 9.50 -9.36 10.75
C VAL A 108 8.30 -8.98 11.62
N CYS A 109 8.50 -8.01 12.49
CA CYS A 109 7.43 -7.39 13.26
C CYS A 109 7.30 -5.92 12.84
N ILE A 110 6.13 -5.55 12.36
CA ILE A 110 5.82 -4.17 12.00
C ILE A 110 5.01 -3.56 13.13
N SER A 111 5.55 -2.52 13.76
CA SER A 111 4.92 -1.87 14.90
C SER A 111 3.59 -1.25 14.54
N GLN A 112 2.69 -1.18 15.52
CA GLN A 112 1.39 -0.53 15.34
C GLN A 112 1.56 0.90 14.83
N GLY A 113 0.68 1.31 13.94
CA GLY A 113 0.68 2.65 13.37
C GLY A 113 1.77 2.93 12.36
N ALA A 114 2.66 1.96 12.06
CA ALA A 114 3.70 2.17 11.06
C ALA A 114 3.09 2.37 9.67
N MET A 115 3.78 3.16 8.85
CA MET A 115 3.36 3.43 7.48
C MET A 115 4.48 3.06 6.52
N LEU A 116 4.18 2.19 5.56
CA LEU A 116 5.10 1.78 4.50
C LEU A 116 4.63 2.42 3.20
N LEU A 117 5.44 3.32 2.66
CA LEU A 117 5.14 4.04 1.43
C LEU A 117 6.15 3.67 0.35
N THR A 118 5.66 3.31 -0.82
CA THR A 118 6.50 3.01 -1.98
C THR A 118 6.37 4.05 -3.08
N GLY A 119 5.33 4.88 -3.05
CA GLY A 119 5.17 5.95 -4.01
C GLY A 119 6.02 7.15 -3.65
N ASN A 120 6.57 7.81 -4.67
CA ASN A 120 7.29 9.06 -4.51
C ASN A 120 6.99 9.97 -5.70
N HIS A 121 7.06 11.26 -5.48
CA HIS A 121 6.79 12.24 -6.53
C HIS A 121 8.07 12.93 -6.98
N ASN A 122 8.16 13.21 -8.27
CA ASN A 122 9.27 13.97 -8.82
C ASN A 122 9.04 15.47 -8.59
N TYR A 123 9.49 15.96 -7.46
CA TYR A 123 9.33 17.36 -7.08
C TYR A 123 10.19 18.32 -7.94
N LYS A 124 11.07 17.79 -8.79
CA LYS A 124 11.94 18.57 -9.66
C LYS A 124 11.25 19.02 -10.95
N VAL A 125 10.06 18.51 -11.22
CA VAL A 125 9.25 18.92 -12.39
C VAL A 125 7.93 19.51 -11.93
N PRO A 126 7.35 20.48 -12.69
CA PRO A 126 6.11 21.12 -12.27
C PRO A 126 4.92 20.18 -12.14
N SER A 127 4.86 19.12 -12.97
CA SER A 127 3.76 18.16 -12.97
C SER A 127 3.74 17.26 -11.73
N PHE A 128 4.84 17.18 -10.97
CA PHE A 128 4.92 16.39 -9.74
C PHE A 128 4.60 14.92 -9.97
N ASP A 129 5.08 14.35 -11.07
CA ASP A 129 4.79 12.97 -11.46
C ASP A 129 5.33 11.96 -10.45
N LEU A 130 4.75 10.76 -10.44
CA LEU A 130 5.28 9.64 -9.66
C LEU A 130 6.64 9.21 -10.22
N MET A 131 7.53 8.88 -9.33
CA MET A 131 8.83 8.33 -9.68
C MET A 131 8.84 6.81 -9.52
#